data_4ec3565f2618dab6b0ebfda932dd4872
#
_entry.id   4ec3565f2618dab6b0ebfda932dd4872
#
_cell.length_a   1.000
_cell.length_b   1.000
_cell.length_c   1.000
_cell.angle_alpha   90.00
_cell.angle_beta   90.00
_cell.angle_gamma   90.00
#
_symmetry.space_group_name_H-M   'P 1'
#
loop_
_entity.id
_entity.type
_entity.pdbx_description
1 polymer ?
#
loop_
_entity_poly.entity_id
_entity_poly.type
_entity_poly.pdbx_seq_one_letter_code
_entity_poly.pdbx_strand_id
1 'polypeptide(L)'
;LAEGADRLVARIAMDEFGMFLRVPLPLPYELYQTDFKSNASLEEFKELVGKAERYFELPMKFGTQEQLASRMDGTPNELRNKQYALAGAYIVERSDEMIAVYDQLPAAGTGGTGQIVNWRREHAVDAEFSNESDLILRPDMKAVRIIAPSADATAGL
;
A
#
# COMPACT_ATOMS: atom_id res chain seq x y z
N LEU A 1 -3.58 1.23 3.38
CA LEU A 1 -4.31 0.38 4.35
C LEU A 1 -5.36 -0.44 3.59
N ALA A 2 -4.85 -1.28 2.67
CA ALA A 2 -5.68 -2.16 1.85
C ALA A 2 -6.33 -3.28 2.69
N GLU A 3 -7.30 -3.97 2.09
CA GLU A 3 -7.92 -5.14 2.72
C GLU A 3 -6.89 -6.26 2.93
N GLY A 4 -7.11 -7.08 3.94
CA GLY A 4 -6.29 -8.25 4.23
C GLY A 4 -5.03 -7.95 5.02
N ALA A 5 -3.87 -8.25 4.45
CA ALA A 5 -2.58 -8.25 5.16
C ALA A 5 -2.23 -6.91 5.83
N ASP A 6 -2.46 -5.78 5.15
CA ASP A 6 -2.16 -4.45 5.69
C ASP A 6 -2.89 -4.21 7.01
N ARG A 7 -4.19 -4.53 7.04
CA ARG A 7 -5.03 -4.32 8.23
C ARG A 7 -4.69 -5.29 9.33
N LEU A 8 -4.42 -6.55 9.00
CA LEU A 8 -4.00 -7.55 9.97
C LEU A 8 -2.71 -7.13 10.67
N VAL A 9 -1.70 -6.73 9.89
CA VAL A 9 -0.41 -6.28 10.45
C VAL A 9 -0.60 -5.01 11.28
N ALA A 10 -1.41 -4.06 10.80
CA ALA A 10 -1.70 -2.83 11.54
C ALA A 10 -2.36 -3.11 12.90
N ARG A 11 -3.35 -4.00 12.96
CA ARG A 11 -3.99 -4.41 14.22
C ARG A 11 -3.00 -5.04 15.18
N ILE A 12 -2.24 -6.05 14.73
CA ILE A 12 -1.24 -6.72 15.57
C ILE A 12 -0.22 -5.70 16.10
N ALA A 13 0.27 -4.80 15.23
CA ALA A 13 1.26 -3.79 15.63
C ALA A 13 0.71 -2.84 16.71
N MET A 14 -0.55 -2.41 16.58
CA MET A 14 -1.17 -1.54 17.56
C MET A 14 -1.53 -2.28 18.86
N ASP A 15 -2.18 -3.43 18.75
CA ASP A 15 -2.81 -4.10 19.88
C ASP A 15 -1.78 -4.86 20.74
N GLU A 16 -0.79 -5.50 20.10
CA GLU A 16 0.20 -6.33 20.79
C GLU A 16 1.50 -5.57 21.11
N PHE A 17 1.84 -4.57 20.30
CA PHE A 17 3.12 -3.87 20.43
C PHE A 17 3.00 -2.38 20.77
N GLY A 18 1.78 -1.85 20.87
CA GLY A 18 1.54 -0.44 21.18
C GLY A 18 2.11 0.53 20.12
N MET A 19 2.25 0.09 18.89
CA MET A 19 2.80 0.90 17.81
C MET A 19 1.77 1.92 17.31
N PHE A 20 2.26 3.08 16.88
CA PHE A 20 1.41 4.10 16.26
C PHE A 20 1.21 3.81 14.77
N LEU A 21 -0.04 3.89 14.33
CA LEU A 21 -0.42 3.72 12.92
C LEU A 21 -0.35 5.07 12.20
N ARG A 22 0.37 5.12 11.08
CA ARG A 22 0.37 6.24 10.13
C ARG A 22 -0.03 5.72 8.75
N VAL A 23 -1.03 6.34 8.16
CA VAL A 23 -1.68 5.84 6.94
C VAL A 23 -1.50 6.83 5.79
N PRO A 24 -0.55 6.61 4.86
CA PRO A 24 -0.56 7.30 3.58
C PRO A 24 -1.67 6.75 2.70
N LEU A 25 -2.58 7.60 2.25
CA LEU A 25 -3.64 7.23 1.33
C LEU A 25 -3.20 7.51 -0.11
N PRO A 26 -3.35 6.55 -1.02
CA PRO A 26 -3.00 6.73 -2.44
C PRO A 26 -3.94 7.73 -3.14
N LEU A 27 -5.14 7.91 -2.63
CA LEU A 27 -6.23 8.67 -3.21
C LEU A 27 -6.86 9.57 -2.13
N PRO A 28 -7.60 10.61 -2.51
CA PRO A 28 -8.44 11.33 -1.57
C PRO A 28 -9.32 10.39 -0.76
N TYR A 29 -9.50 10.68 0.51
CA TYR A 29 -10.15 9.80 1.49
C TYR A 29 -11.49 9.25 0.98
N GLU A 30 -12.36 10.13 0.47
CA GLU A 30 -13.68 9.75 -0.03
C GLU A 30 -13.59 8.81 -1.27
N LEU A 31 -12.63 9.08 -2.15
CA LEU A 31 -12.41 8.26 -3.33
C LEU A 31 -11.83 6.89 -2.95
N TYR A 32 -10.92 6.83 -1.97
CA TYR A 32 -10.32 5.59 -1.53
C TYR A 32 -11.35 4.64 -0.91
N GLN A 33 -12.36 5.16 -0.22
CA GLN A 33 -13.44 4.37 0.35
C GLN A 33 -14.22 3.56 -0.71
N THR A 34 -14.26 4.03 -1.95
CA THR A 34 -14.97 3.33 -3.05
C THR A 34 -14.30 2.02 -3.50
N ASP A 35 -13.10 1.72 -3.02
CA ASP A 35 -12.40 0.47 -3.32
C ASP A 35 -12.87 -0.70 -2.47
N PHE A 36 -13.48 -0.43 -1.34
CA PHE A 36 -13.93 -1.48 -0.44
C PHE A 36 -15.28 -2.05 -0.91
N LYS A 37 -15.30 -3.38 -1.12
CA LYS A 37 -16.45 -4.07 -1.73
C LYS A 37 -17.62 -4.28 -0.77
N SER A 38 -17.39 -4.26 0.54
CA SER A 38 -18.40 -4.50 1.54
C SER A 38 -18.48 -3.39 2.58
N ASN A 39 -19.65 -3.20 3.17
CA ASN A 39 -19.82 -2.27 4.29
C ASN A 39 -18.92 -2.65 5.48
N ALA A 40 -18.77 -3.94 5.75
CA ALA A 40 -17.89 -4.41 6.83
C ALA A 40 -16.44 -3.99 6.61
N SER A 41 -15.93 -4.12 5.38
CA SER A 41 -14.58 -3.69 5.04
C SER A 41 -14.42 -2.17 5.12
N LEU A 42 -15.42 -1.41 4.71
CA LEU A 42 -15.41 0.05 4.83
C LEU A 42 -15.39 0.49 6.30
N GLU A 43 -16.22 -0.12 7.15
CA GLU A 43 -16.24 0.21 8.58
C GLU A 43 -14.93 -0.18 9.28
N GLU A 44 -14.33 -1.32 8.93
CA GLU A 44 -13.01 -1.70 9.43
C GLU A 44 -11.93 -0.68 9.05
N PHE A 45 -11.95 -0.20 7.80
CA PHE A 45 -11.04 0.86 7.36
C PHE A 45 -11.21 2.14 8.20
N LYS A 46 -12.46 2.59 8.37
CA LYS A 46 -12.77 3.78 9.16
C LYS A 46 -12.35 3.65 10.63
N GLU A 47 -12.56 2.45 11.21
CA GLU A 47 -12.12 2.16 12.58
C GLU A 47 -10.61 2.30 12.71
N LEU A 48 -9.83 1.69 11.80
CA LEU A 48 -8.37 1.75 11.83
C LEU A 48 -7.85 3.16 11.59
N VAL A 49 -8.41 3.89 10.65
CA VAL A 49 -8.06 5.29 10.41
C VAL A 49 -8.41 6.17 11.60
N GLY A 50 -9.54 5.91 12.26
CA GLY A 50 -9.95 6.61 13.48
C GLY A 50 -9.02 6.37 14.68
N LYS A 51 -8.33 5.22 14.72
CA LYS A 51 -7.31 4.88 15.73
C LYS A 51 -5.89 5.31 15.32
N ALA A 52 -5.68 5.69 14.06
CA ALA A 52 -4.37 6.09 13.58
C ALA A 52 -3.90 7.38 14.23
N GLU A 53 -2.60 7.45 14.55
CA GLU A 53 -1.96 8.71 14.97
C GLU A 53 -2.14 9.78 13.90
N ARG A 54 -2.07 9.38 12.62
CA ARG A 54 -2.24 10.25 11.49
C ARG A 54 -2.60 9.47 10.23
N TYR A 55 -3.52 10.01 9.45
CA TYR A 55 -3.63 9.69 8.02
C TYR A 55 -3.42 10.95 7.18
N PHE A 56 -3.02 10.79 5.94
CA PHE A 56 -2.85 11.88 4.99
C PHE A 56 -2.96 11.36 3.56
N GLU A 57 -3.39 12.22 2.68
CA GLU A 57 -3.55 11.93 1.26
C GLU A 57 -2.26 12.29 0.52
N LEU A 58 -1.80 11.39 -0.35
CA LEU A 58 -0.69 11.69 -1.24
C LEU A 58 -1.14 12.62 -2.37
N PRO A 59 -0.23 13.44 -2.92
CA PRO A 59 -0.57 14.28 -4.06
C PRO A 59 -1.11 13.48 -5.24
N MET A 60 -2.12 14.01 -5.92
CA MET A 60 -2.67 13.43 -7.14
C MET A 60 -1.70 13.67 -8.31
N LYS A 61 -0.80 12.71 -8.56
CA LYS A 61 0.25 12.82 -9.56
C LYS A 61 -0.18 12.30 -10.94
N PHE A 62 -1.05 11.29 -10.97
CA PHE A 62 -1.36 10.53 -12.18
C PHE A 62 -2.78 10.75 -12.72
N GLY A 63 -3.37 11.89 -12.47
CA GLY A 63 -4.67 12.23 -13.04
C GLY A 63 -5.55 13.02 -12.10
N THR A 64 -6.71 13.44 -12.60
CA THR A 64 -7.72 14.13 -11.79
C THR A 64 -8.55 13.13 -10.98
N GLN A 65 -9.26 13.62 -9.99
CA GLN A 65 -10.15 12.78 -9.19
C GLN A 65 -11.21 12.08 -10.04
N GLU A 66 -11.77 12.76 -11.04
CA GLU A 66 -12.75 12.20 -11.96
C GLU A 66 -12.15 11.07 -12.81
N GLN A 67 -10.93 11.25 -13.32
CA GLN A 67 -10.23 10.22 -14.09
C GLN A 67 -9.95 8.97 -13.24
N LEU A 68 -9.55 9.16 -11.99
CA LEU A 68 -9.27 8.07 -11.06
C LEU A 68 -10.54 7.42 -10.51
N ALA A 69 -11.65 8.15 -10.43
CA ALA A 69 -12.96 7.61 -10.06
C ALA A 69 -13.58 6.79 -11.18
N SER A 70 -13.24 7.08 -12.43
CA SER A 70 -13.78 6.40 -13.61
C SER A 70 -13.32 4.93 -13.62
N ARG A 71 -14.25 4.02 -13.38
CA ARG A 71 -14.05 2.58 -13.58
C ARG A 71 -14.61 2.25 -14.95
N MET A 72 -13.75 1.99 -15.91
CA MET A 72 -14.18 1.48 -17.21
C MET A 72 -14.37 -0.04 -17.10
N ASP A 73 -15.57 -0.51 -17.33
CA ASP A 73 -16.05 -1.90 -17.53
C ASP A 73 -15.03 -3.03 -17.34
N GLY A 74 -14.60 -3.27 -16.08
CA GLY A 74 -13.71 -4.38 -15.75
C GLY A 74 -12.23 -4.21 -16.14
N THR A 75 -11.88 -3.14 -16.84
CA THR A 75 -10.49 -2.82 -17.18
C THR A 75 -9.81 -2.15 -15.96
N PRO A 76 -8.62 -2.61 -15.54
CA PRO A 76 -7.87 -1.93 -14.50
C PRO A 76 -7.66 -0.45 -14.86
N ASN A 77 -8.00 0.46 -13.97
CA ASN A 77 -7.69 1.87 -14.16
C ASN A 77 -6.18 2.08 -13.95
N GLU A 78 -5.43 2.19 -15.03
CA GLU A 78 -3.98 2.29 -15.00
C GLU A 78 -3.48 3.52 -14.24
N LEU A 79 -4.18 4.65 -14.36
CA LEU A 79 -3.85 5.87 -13.61
C LEU A 79 -4.02 5.64 -12.09
N ARG A 80 -5.06 4.89 -11.71
CA ARG A 80 -5.29 4.50 -10.33
C ARG A 80 -4.21 3.57 -9.82
N ASN A 81 -3.79 2.57 -10.62
CA ASN A 81 -2.69 1.68 -10.29
C ASN A 81 -1.37 2.45 -10.10
N LYS A 82 -1.10 3.43 -10.95
CA LYS A 82 0.06 4.33 -10.79
C LYS A 82 -0.02 5.14 -9.49
N GLN A 83 -1.19 5.60 -9.10
CA GLN A 83 -1.36 6.32 -7.84
C GLN A 83 -1.15 5.40 -6.63
N TYR A 84 -1.53 4.12 -6.72
CA TYR A 84 -1.17 3.11 -5.72
C TYR A 84 0.33 2.83 -5.67
N ALA A 85 0.99 2.77 -6.82
CA ALA A 85 2.45 2.64 -6.90
C ALA A 85 3.15 3.82 -6.21
N LEU A 86 2.62 5.05 -6.34
CA LEU A 86 3.13 6.22 -5.62
C LEU A 86 3.09 6.04 -4.10
N ALA A 87 2.01 5.44 -3.58
CA ALA A 87 1.92 5.13 -2.15
C ALA A 87 2.93 4.06 -1.73
N GLY A 88 3.13 3.05 -2.56
CA GLY A 88 4.17 2.05 -2.34
C GLY A 88 5.58 2.66 -2.34
N ALA A 89 5.87 3.54 -3.29
CA ALA A 89 7.12 4.29 -3.35
C ALA A 89 7.34 5.12 -2.07
N TYR A 90 6.31 5.83 -1.62
CA TYR A 90 6.36 6.58 -0.36
C TYR A 90 6.75 5.70 0.83
N ILE A 91 6.19 4.49 0.93
CA ILE A 91 6.51 3.54 2.00
C ILE A 91 7.96 3.06 1.87
N VAL A 92 8.41 2.69 0.66
CA VAL A 92 9.81 2.27 0.42
C VAL A 92 10.79 3.36 0.85
N GLU A 93 10.54 4.59 0.45
CA GLU A 93 11.45 5.73 0.70
C GLU A 93 11.53 6.13 2.18
N ARG A 94 10.50 5.82 2.98
CA ARG A 94 10.36 6.35 4.35
C ARG A 94 10.36 5.31 5.46
N SER A 95 10.40 4.03 5.13
CA SER A 95 10.45 2.97 6.14
C SER A 95 11.87 2.48 6.39
N ASP A 96 12.26 2.33 7.63
CA ASP A 96 13.52 1.68 8.01
C ASP A 96 13.42 0.16 7.85
N GLU A 97 12.30 -0.44 8.22
CA GLU A 97 11.96 -1.85 7.99
C GLU A 97 10.69 -1.98 7.17
N MET A 98 10.61 -3.02 6.35
CA MET A 98 9.42 -3.35 5.56
C MET A 98 9.00 -4.79 5.82
N ILE A 99 7.70 -4.98 6.05
CA ILE A 99 7.09 -6.31 6.09
C ILE A 99 6.21 -6.44 4.85
N ALA A 100 6.43 -7.48 4.07
CA ALA A 100 5.63 -7.78 2.90
C ALA A 100 4.96 -9.16 3.06
N VAL A 101 3.62 -9.18 2.99
CA VAL A 101 2.82 -10.41 3.06
C VAL A 101 2.27 -10.68 1.67
N TYR A 102 2.85 -11.62 0.94
CA TYR A 102 2.44 -11.95 -0.43
C TYR A 102 3.02 -13.30 -0.88
N ASP A 103 2.54 -13.83 -1.98
CA ASP A 103 2.89 -15.15 -2.54
C ASP A 103 4.27 -15.22 -3.23
N GLN A 104 5.02 -14.14 -3.24
CA GLN A 104 6.31 -13.96 -3.92
C GLN A 104 6.24 -14.08 -5.46
N LEU A 105 5.05 -14.05 -6.03
CA LEU A 105 4.89 -13.98 -7.48
C LEU A 105 5.22 -12.57 -8.00
N PRO A 106 5.65 -12.45 -9.27
CA PRO A 106 5.81 -11.16 -9.91
C PRO A 106 4.52 -10.32 -9.82
N ALA A 107 4.66 -9.01 -9.72
CA ALA A 107 3.51 -8.13 -9.69
C ALA A 107 2.66 -8.33 -10.96
N ALA A 108 1.38 -8.56 -10.77
CA ALA A 108 0.43 -8.71 -11.88
C ALA A 108 0.15 -7.38 -12.62
N GLY A 109 0.68 -6.26 -12.11
CA GLY A 109 0.51 -4.91 -12.68
C GLY A 109 1.20 -3.85 -11.84
N THR A 110 1.10 -2.61 -12.28
CA THR A 110 1.66 -1.44 -11.60
C THR A 110 1.03 -1.28 -10.20
N GLY A 111 1.86 -1.03 -9.19
CA GLY A 111 1.44 -0.82 -7.80
C GLY A 111 1.23 -2.11 -6.99
N GLY A 112 1.51 -3.28 -7.57
CA GLY A 112 1.43 -4.56 -6.86
C GLY A 112 2.58 -4.75 -5.85
N THR A 113 2.35 -5.56 -4.82
CA THR A 113 3.31 -5.82 -3.73
C THR A 113 4.67 -6.28 -4.25
N GLY A 114 4.71 -7.13 -5.29
CA GLY A 114 5.96 -7.60 -5.89
C GLY A 114 6.83 -6.46 -6.44
N GLN A 115 6.23 -5.44 -7.08
CA GLN A 115 6.96 -4.26 -7.56
C GLN A 115 7.55 -3.47 -6.38
N ILE A 116 6.77 -3.24 -5.33
CA ILE A 116 7.20 -2.46 -4.16
C ILE A 116 8.35 -3.17 -3.43
N VAL A 117 8.27 -4.50 -3.31
CA VAL A 117 9.34 -5.32 -2.74
C VAL A 117 10.62 -5.24 -3.58
N ASN A 118 10.50 -5.26 -4.91
CA ASN A 118 11.65 -5.11 -5.80
C ASN A 118 12.32 -3.77 -5.63
N TRP A 119 11.57 -2.67 -5.62
CA TRP A 119 12.12 -1.34 -5.35
C TRP A 119 12.89 -1.30 -4.03
N ARG A 120 12.35 -1.93 -2.99
CA ARG A 120 13.03 -2.01 -1.70
C ARG A 120 14.34 -2.80 -1.77
N ARG A 121 14.36 -3.94 -2.48
CA ARG A 121 15.53 -4.80 -2.63
C ARG A 121 16.62 -4.16 -3.48
N GLU A 122 16.24 -3.47 -4.52
CA GLU A 122 17.15 -2.78 -5.44
C GLU A 122 17.61 -1.41 -4.90
N HIS A 123 17.03 -0.96 -3.79
CA HIS A 123 17.24 0.39 -3.26
C HIS A 123 17.00 1.48 -4.33
N ALA A 124 16.04 1.24 -5.20
CA ALA A 124 15.70 2.12 -6.31
C ALA A 124 14.21 2.13 -6.59
N VAL A 125 13.59 3.29 -6.48
CA VAL A 125 12.22 3.55 -6.91
C VAL A 125 12.27 4.17 -8.30
N ASP A 126 11.39 3.72 -9.21
CA ASP A 126 11.31 4.31 -10.54
C ASP A 126 11.01 5.81 -10.44
N ALA A 127 11.72 6.63 -11.20
CA ALA A 127 11.70 8.09 -11.09
C ALA A 127 10.28 8.70 -11.22
N GLU A 128 9.39 8.07 -12.00
CA GLU A 128 8.00 8.52 -12.14
C GLU A 128 7.20 8.38 -10.85
N PHE A 129 7.59 7.49 -9.92
CA PHE A 129 6.88 7.23 -8.66
C PHE A 129 7.57 7.82 -7.45
N SER A 130 8.82 8.24 -7.56
CA SER A 130 9.51 8.88 -6.45
C SER A 130 8.74 10.12 -5.96
N ASN A 131 8.59 10.23 -4.66
CA ASN A 131 7.87 11.33 -4.01
C ASN A 131 8.76 12.54 -3.77
N GLU A 132 10.07 12.34 -3.74
CA GLU A 132 11.05 13.40 -3.55
C GLU A 132 12.29 13.14 -4.41
N SER A 133 12.65 14.12 -5.24
CA SER A 133 13.77 14.04 -6.16
C SER A 133 15.13 13.87 -5.49
N ASP A 134 15.24 14.22 -4.20
CA ASP A 134 16.50 14.23 -3.44
C ASP A 134 16.53 13.15 -2.34
N LEU A 135 15.56 12.26 -2.26
CA LEU A 135 15.53 11.19 -1.28
C LEU A 135 16.46 10.07 -1.75
N ILE A 136 17.69 10.13 -1.30
CA ILE A 136 18.62 9.01 -1.36
C ILE A 136 18.05 7.92 -0.44
N LEU A 137 17.72 6.78 -1.00
CA LEU A 137 17.38 5.61 -0.20
C LEU A 137 18.56 5.34 0.73
N ARG A 138 18.30 5.30 2.03
CA ARG A 138 19.38 5.18 3.02
C ARG A 138 20.13 3.88 2.80
N PRO A 139 21.48 3.90 2.74
CA PRO A 139 22.26 2.68 2.55
C PRO A 139 22.11 1.67 3.69
N ASP A 140 21.62 2.11 4.87
CA ASP A 140 21.38 1.30 6.06
C ASP A 140 19.95 0.71 6.12
N MET A 141 19.15 0.87 5.07
CA MET A 141 17.83 0.28 4.99
C MET A 141 17.88 -1.23 5.16
N LYS A 142 17.17 -1.75 6.16
CA LYS A 142 17.10 -3.19 6.41
C LYS A 142 16.36 -3.91 5.28
N ALA A 143 16.72 -5.17 5.08
CA ALA A 143 16.06 -6.04 4.11
C ALA A 143 14.56 -6.19 4.39
N VAL A 144 13.78 -6.44 3.33
CA VAL A 144 12.35 -6.75 3.44
C VAL A 144 12.15 -8.07 4.19
N ARG A 145 11.30 -8.06 5.20
CA ARG A 145 10.78 -9.29 5.81
C ARG A 145 9.59 -9.79 5.01
N ILE A 146 9.75 -10.94 4.38
CA ILE A 146 8.68 -11.56 3.57
C ILE A 146 7.96 -12.60 4.40
N ILE A 147 6.62 -12.48 4.45
CA ILE A 147 5.73 -13.48 5.01
C ILE A 147 4.92 -14.05 3.83
N ALA A 148 5.25 -15.29 3.42
CA ALA A 148 4.49 -15.99 2.40
C ALA A 148 3.39 -16.83 3.06
N PRO A 149 2.15 -16.86 2.51
CA PRO A 149 1.14 -17.79 2.95
C PRO A 149 1.66 -19.23 2.75
N SER A 150 1.41 -20.12 3.72
CA SER A 150 1.75 -21.55 3.55
C SER A 150 0.87 -22.16 2.47
N ALA A 151 1.41 -23.11 1.71
CA ALA A 151 0.66 -23.83 0.66
C ALA A 151 -0.62 -24.50 1.21
N ASP A 152 -0.64 -24.87 2.49
CA ASP A 152 -1.78 -25.51 3.15
C ASP A 152 -2.91 -24.54 3.51
N ALA A 153 -2.63 -23.23 3.60
CA ALA A 153 -3.64 -22.23 3.93
C ALA A 153 -4.57 -21.88 2.76
N THR A 154 -4.19 -22.23 1.54
CA THR A 154 -4.98 -21.98 0.32
C THR A 154 -5.95 -23.09 -0.03
N ALA A 155 -5.87 -24.24 0.63
CA ALA A 155 -6.74 -25.41 0.35
C ALA A 155 -8.10 -25.35 1.09
N GLY A 156 -8.39 -24.31 1.85
CA GLY A 156 -9.57 -24.19 2.71
C GLY A 156 -10.43 -22.92 2.53
N LEU A 157 -10.28 -22.19 1.41
CA LEU A 157 -11.11 -21.02 1.08
C LEU A 157 -11.92 -21.27 -0.18
#